data_5e3fe47b5929921a23f1247770570092
#
_entry.id   5e3fe47b5929921a23f1247770570092
#
_cell.length_a   1.000
_cell.length_b   1.000
_cell.length_c   1.000
_cell.angle_alpha   90.00
_cell.angle_beta   90.00
_cell.angle_gamma   90.00
#
_symmetry.space_group_name_H-M   'P 1'
#
loop_
_entity.id
_entity.type
_entity.pdbx_description
1 polymer ?
#
loop_
_entity_poly.entity_id
_entity_poly.type
_entity_poly.pdbx_seq_one_letter_code
_entity_poly.pdbx_strand_id
1 'polypeptide(L)'
;TFYYLQGNHDNGSFVSSLEEIPDNLKMFGREWTSYTISTSGKNVVISGVELDCDNAGSIYSSLSLNVENYNIVVLDGQEASHISKNNAQVISLKDLKNKGIDYLALGHVHEYSMGQLDARGIYCYSGCLEGRGFDEAGEHGFVVLDIDDISGKTETTFIPFARRNVYVAQVDVTGCDSTFDMKKRVEEYLDTAGYARESLVKIELTGS
;
A
#
# COMPACT_ATOMS: atom_id res chain seq x y z
N THR A 1 19.12 -2.24 4.53
CA THR A 1 18.84 -3.04 3.32
C THR A 1 17.46 -2.68 2.81
N PHE A 2 17.33 -2.53 1.51
CA PHE A 2 16.06 -2.31 0.81
C PHE A 2 15.65 -3.58 0.08
N TYR A 3 14.38 -3.92 0.13
CA TYR A 3 13.78 -5.01 -0.63
C TYR A 3 12.80 -4.40 -1.62
N TYR A 4 13.11 -4.53 -2.91
CA TYR A 4 12.36 -3.88 -3.96
C TYR A 4 11.63 -4.90 -4.83
N LEU A 5 10.33 -4.71 -4.95
CA LEU A 5 9.47 -5.39 -5.90
C LEU A 5 8.98 -4.36 -6.93
N GLN A 6 9.19 -4.66 -8.20
CA GLN A 6 8.73 -3.80 -9.28
C GLN A 6 7.22 -3.94 -9.45
N GLY A 7 6.50 -2.83 -9.39
CA GLY A 7 5.08 -2.76 -9.71
C GLY A 7 4.83 -2.59 -11.20
N ASN A 8 3.58 -2.79 -11.61
CA ASN A 8 3.16 -2.72 -13.02
C ASN A 8 3.35 -1.33 -13.67
N HIS A 9 3.47 -0.27 -12.89
CA HIS A 9 3.70 1.10 -13.36
C HIS A 9 5.19 1.50 -13.40
N ASP A 10 6.09 0.71 -12.86
CA ASP A 10 7.49 1.10 -12.70
C ASP A 10 8.32 0.95 -13.99
N ASN A 11 7.84 0.22 -14.99
CA ASN A 11 8.46 0.04 -16.33
C ASN A 11 9.99 -0.15 -16.33
N GLY A 12 10.57 -0.65 -15.23
CA GLY A 12 12.01 -0.81 -15.05
C GLY A 12 12.79 0.52 -14.94
N SER A 13 12.12 1.66 -14.91
CA SER A 13 12.77 2.97 -14.94
C SER A 13 13.67 3.26 -13.73
N PHE A 14 13.28 2.80 -12.55
CA PHE A 14 14.10 2.97 -11.35
C PHE A 14 15.42 2.23 -11.46
N VAL A 15 15.38 0.92 -11.75
CA VAL A 15 16.57 0.07 -11.83
C VAL A 15 17.47 0.47 -12.98
N SER A 16 16.88 0.80 -14.14
CA SER A 16 17.64 1.23 -15.32
C SER A 16 18.28 2.61 -15.16
N SER A 17 17.85 3.41 -14.19
CA SER A 17 18.47 4.69 -13.85
C SER A 17 19.70 4.58 -12.95
N LEU A 18 19.95 3.38 -12.37
CA LEU A 18 21.10 3.14 -11.52
C LEU A 18 22.31 2.81 -12.36
N GLU A 19 23.45 3.47 -12.13
CA GLU A 19 24.74 3.13 -12.77
C GLU A 19 25.23 1.79 -12.27
N GLU A 20 25.01 1.50 -10.98
CA GLU A 20 25.37 0.24 -10.33
C GLU A 20 24.28 -0.11 -9.29
N ILE A 21 23.92 -1.38 -9.18
CA ILE A 21 22.97 -1.85 -8.16
C ILE A 21 23.70 -1.96 -6.81
N PRO A 22 23.33 -1.15 -5.79
CA PRO A 22 23.97 -1.21 -4.49
C PRO A 22 23.78 -2.57 -3.80
N ASP A 23 24.77 -3.03 -3.07
CA ASP A 23 24.74 -4.32 -2.34
C ASP A 23 23.58 -4.41 -1.34
N ASN A 24 23.13 -3.29 -0.81
CA ASN A 24 22.00 -3.21 0.14
C ASN A 24 20.63 -3.09 -0.54
N LEU A 25 20.54 -3.13 -1.86
CA LEU A 25 19.30 -3.22 -2.62
C LEU A 25 19.11 -4.68 -3.06
N LYS A 26 18.06 -5.31 -2.54
CA LYS A 26 17.66 -6.68 -2.86
C LYS A 26 16.40 -6.62 -3.71
N MET A 27 16.44 -7.31 -4.85
CA MET A 27 15.38 -7.26 -5.85
C MET A 27 14.67 -8.59 -5.94
N PHE A 28 13.38 -8.56 -6.18
CA PHE A 28 12.59 -9.71 -6.55
C PHE A 28 12.42 -9.75 -8.07
N GLY A 29 12.23 -10.94 -8.61
CA GLY A 29 12.01 -11.17 -10.03
C GLY A 29 10.76 -12.02 -10.28
N ARG A 30 10.68 -12.62 -11.47
CA ARG A 30 9.52 -13.42 -11.92
C ARG A 30 9.40 -14.80 -11.28
N GLU A 31 10.39 -15.21 -10.50
CA GLU A 31 10.39 -16.43 -9.70
C GLU A 31 10.50 -16.06 -8.22
N TRP A 32 9.93 -16.91 -7.34
CA TRP A 32 10.05 -16.70 -5.90
C TRP A 32 11.50 -16.57 -5.47
N THR A 33 11.83 -15.40 -4.96
CA THR A 33 13.14 -15.09 -4.38
C THR A 33 12.96 -14.79 -2.89
N SER A 34 13.85 -15.33 -2.07
CA SER A 34 13.78 -15.17 -0.61
C SER A 34 15.08 -14.64 -0.05
N TYR A 35 14.98 -13.71 0.88
CA TYR A 35 16.10 -13.15 1.64
C TYR A 35 15.87 -13.41 3.12
N THR A 36 16.90 -13.84 3.81
CA THR A 36 16.83 -14.17 5.23
C THR A 36 17.57 -13.13 6.07
N ILE A 37 16.90 -12.62 7.08
CA ILE A 37 17.48 -11.80 8.14
C ILE A 37 17.60 -12.71 9.37
N SER A 38 18.85 -13.03 9.74
CA SER A 38 19.11 -13.83 10.92
C SER A 38 18.97 -13.00 12.20
N THR A 39 18.27 -13.56 13.17
CA THR A 39 18.05 -12.96 14.48
C THR A 39 18.49 -13.93 15.57
N SER A 40 18.36 -13.54 16.85
CA SER A 40 18.61 -14.43 17.98
C SER A 40 17.48 -15.45 18.21
N GLY A 41 16.31 -15.18 17.69
CA GLY A 41 15.12 -16.03 17.76
C GLY A 41 14.76 -16.64 16.40
N LYS A 42 13.53 -16.41 15.93
CA LYS A 42 13.10 -16.85 14.61
C LYS A 42 13.73 -15.98 13.52
N ASN A 43 14.31 -16.60 12.50
CA ASN A 43 14.74 -15.84 11.34
C ASN A 43 13.55 -15.17 10.67
N VAL A 44 13.77 -13.96 10.15
CA VAL A 44 12.78 -13.28 9.29
C VAL A 44 13.12 -13.57 7.83
N VAL A 45 12.18 -14.16 7.11
CA VAL A 45 12.33 -14.48 5.69
C VAL A 45 11.40 -13.59 4.88
N ILE A 46 11.97 -12.82 3.96
CA ILE A 46 11.24 -11.94 3.05
C ILE A 46 11.23 -12.58 1.66
N SER A 47 10.08 -13.03 1.22
CA SER A 47 9.88 -13.69 -0.07
C SER A 47 9.02 -12.83 -0.98
N GLY A 48 9.42 -12.65 -2.22
CA GLY A 48 8.66 -11.87 -3.19
C GLY A 48 8.75 -12.45 -4.59
N VAL A 49 7.78 -12.08 -5.41
CA VAL A 49 7.74 -12.41 -6.83
C VAL A 49 6.98 -11.34 -7.60
N GLU A 50 7.48 -10.98 -8.77
CA GLU A 50 6.76 -10.12 -9.71
C GLU A 50 5.61 -10.91 -10.37
N LEU A 51 4.40 -10.41 -10.22
CA LEU A 51 3.22 -11.01 -10.85
C LEU A 51 3.05 -10.45 -12.27
N ASP A 52 2.75 -11.34 -13.20
CA ASP A 52 2.34 -10.99 -14.55
C ASP A 52 1.15 -11.86 -15.01
N CYS A 53 0.62 -11.58 -16.20
CA CYS A 53 -0.51 -12.31 -16.75
C CYS A 53 -0.21 -13.81 -16.98
N ASP A 54 1.05 -14.18 -17.11
CA ASP A 54 1.46 -15.55 -17.43
C ASP A 54 1.62 -16.40 -16.16
N ASN A 55 2.05 -15.79 -15.03
CA ASN A 55 2.37 -16.52 -13.80
C ASN A 55 1.29 -16.41 -12.70
N ALA A 56 0.49 -15.34 -12.66
CA ALA A 56 -0.42 -15.03 -11.57
C ALA A 56 -1.39 -16.17 -11.18
N GLY A 57 -1.80 -17.01 -12.14
CA GLY A 57 -2.71 -18.13 -11.90
C GLY A 57 -2.07 -19.34 -11.21
N SER A 58 -0.75 -19.53 -11.30
CA SER A 58 -0.05 -20.74 -10.85
C SER A 58 1.02 -20.48 -9.80
N ILE A 59 1.51 -19.25 -9.70
CA ILE A 59 2.68 -18.90 -8.88
C ILE A 59 2.50 -19.24 -7.39
N TYR A 60 1.28 -19.12 -6.87
CA TYR A 60 1.00 -19.41 -5.47
C TYR A 60 1.22 -20.87 -5.08
N SER A 61 1.08 -21.81 -6.03
CA SER A 61 1.29 -23.23 -5.76
C SER A 61 2.76 -23.58 -5.51
N SER A 62 3.68 -22.81 -6.08
CA SER A 62 5.12 -22.99 -5.91
C SER A 62 5.70 -22.27 -4.68
N LEU A 63 4.90 -21.44 -3.98
CA LEU A 63 5.33 -20.80 -2.74
C LEU A 63 5.52 -21.87 -1.64
N SER A 64 6.76 -22.00 -1.17
CA SER A 64 7.14 -22.90 -0.09
C SER A 64 7.85 -22.12 1.02
N LEU A 65 7.24 -22.07 2.19
CA LEU A 65 7.73 -21.33 3.36
C LEU A 65 7.98 -22.29 4.53
N ASN A 66 9.06 -22.07 5.26
CA ASN A 66 9.30 -22.78 6.53
C ASN A 66 8.54 -22.05 7.65
N VAL A 67 7.57 -22.75 8.25
CA VAL A 67 6.71 -22.19 9.31
C VAL A 67 7.43 -21.89 10.63
N GLU A 68 8.64 -22.38 10.81
CA GLU A 68 9.49 -22.05 11.96
C GLU A 68 10.06 -20.63 11.89
N ASN A 69 10.13 -20.07 10.69
CA ASN A 69 10.55 -18.69 10.47
C ASN A 69 9.36 -17.72 10.63
N TYR A 70 9.68 -16.44 10.77
CA TYR A 70 8.74 -15.36 10.53
C TYR A 70 8.76 -15.02 9.03
N ASN A 71 7.65 -15.24 8.35
CA ASN A 71 7.58 -15.14 6.90
C ASN A 71 6.83 -13.88 6.45
N ILE A 72 7.55 -12.99 5.78
CA ILE A 72 6.99 -11.84 5.08
C ILE A 72 6.91 -12.20 3.60
N VAL A 73 5.74 -12.05 2.99
CA VAL A 73 5.56 -12.20 1.55
C VAL A 73 5.23 -10.85 0.95
N VAL A 74 5.91 -10.50 -0.15
CA VAL A 74 5.76 -9.21 -0.84
C VAL A 74 5.19 -9.46 -2.23
N LEU A 75 4.07 -8.81 -2.56
CA LEU A 75 3.42 -8.88 -3.87
C LEU A 75 2.90 -7.49 -4.27
N ASP A 76 2.83 -7.24 -5.57
CA ASP A 76 2.16 -6.08 -6.13
C ASP A 76 0.93 -6.51 -6.92
N GLY A 77 -0.24 -5.99 -6.55
CA GLY A 77 -1.48 -6.31 -7.23
C GLY A 77 -2.72 -6.04 -6.37
N GLN A 78 -3.87 -6.06 -7.02
CA GLN A 78 -5.17 -5.83 -6.40
C GLN A 78 -5.80 -7.15 -5.96
N GLU A 79 -6.33 -7.20 -4.76
CA GLU A 79 -7.08 -8.34 -4.25
C GLU A 79 -8.34 -8.61 -5.09
N ALA A 80 -8.66 -9.89 -5.32
CA ALA A 80 -9.71 -10.34 -6.26
C ALA A 80 -11.12 -9.78 -5.98
N SER A 81 -11.44 -9.40 -4.74
CA SER A 81 -12.73 -8.80 -4.38
C SER A 81 -12.88 -7.34 -4.85
N HIS A 82 -11.80 -6.69 -5.23
CA HIS A 82 -11.76 -5.30 -5.66
C HIS A 82 -11.37 -5.13 -7.15
N ILE A 83 -11.72 -6.06 -8.00
CA ILE A 83 -11.35 -6.05 -9.42
C ILE A 83 -11.85 -4.76 -10.10
N SER A 84 -10.92 -3.87 -10.42
CA SER A 84 -11.17 -2.80 -11.38
C SER A 84 -11.16 -3.36 -12.81
N LYS A 85 -11.86 -2.70 -13.74
CA LYS A 85 -12.07 -3.18 -15.12
C LYS A 85 -10.80 -3.37 -15.98
N ASN A 86 -9.61 -3.11 -15.46
CA ASN A 86 -8.36 -3.04 -16.21
C ASN A 86 -7.40 -4.21 -15.97
N ASN A 87 -7.85 -5.43 -15.69
CA ASN A 87 -7.01 -6.64 -15.64
C ASN A 87 -5.61 -6.45 -14.99
N ALA A 88 -5.50 -5.55 -14.03
CA ALA A 88 -4.31 -5.42 -13.22
C ALA A 88 -4.10 -6.73 -12.46
N GLN A 89 -2.88 -7.03 -12.14
CA GLN A 89 -2.46 -8.21 -11.40
C GLN A 89 -3.40 -8.49 -10.23
N VAL A 90 -4.08 -9.62 -10.30
CA VAL A 90 -5.10 -9.99 -9.32
C VAL A 90 -4.48 -10.92 -8.31
N ILE A 91 -4.48 -10.51 -7.04
CA ILE A 91 -3.99 -11.33 -5.93
C ILE A 91 -5.14 -12.15 -5.35
N SER A 92 -4.96 -13.46 -5.30
CA SER A 92 -5.88 -14.38 -4.64
C SER A 92 -5.48 -14.59 -3.18
N LEU A 93 -6.06 -13.85 -2.26
CA LEU A 93 -5.86 -14.08 -0.82
C LEU A 93 -6.25 -15.50 -0.42
N LYS A 94 -7.25 -16.09 -1.10
CA LYS A 94 -7.68 -17.47 -0.86
C LYS A 94 -6.55 -18.48 -1.07
N ASP A 95 -5.74 -18.29 -2.11
CA ASP A 95 -4.67 -19.21 -2.47
C ASP A 95 -3.41 -18.99 -1.62
N LEU A 96 -3.33 -17.87 -0.91
CA LEU A 96 -2.27 -17.53 0.03
C LEU A 96 -2.55 -17.95 1.48
N LYS A 97 -3.81 -18.26 1.81
CA LYS A 97 -4.18 -18.74 3.15
C LYS A 97 -3.51 -20.06 3.50
N ASN A 98 -3.13 -20.18 4.78
CA ASN A 98 -2.54 -21.40 5.37
C ASN A 98 -1.20 -21.81 4.76
N LYS A 99 -0.49 -20.89 4.11
CA LYS A 99 0.85 -21.12 3.55
C LYS A 99 1.99 -20.79 4.53
N GLY A 100 1.69 -20.38 5.75
CA GLY A 100 2.69 -20.04 6.77
C GLY A 100 3.19 -18.59 6.64
N ILE A 101 2.40 -17.70 6.08
CA ILE A 101 2.67 -16.27 5.97
C ILE A 101 2.29 -15.61 7.30
N ASP A 102 3.20 -14.80 7.87
CA ASP A 102 2.92 -13.97 9.05
C ASP A 102 2.48 -12.57 8.65
N TYR A 103 3.12 -12.01 7.61
CA TYR A 103 2.78 -10.69 7.08
C TYR A 103 2.81 -10.70 5.55
N LEU A 104 1.71 -10.36 4.93
CA LEU A 104 1.61 -10.20 3.49
C LEU A 104 1.61 -8.70 3.16
N ALA A 105 2.77 -8.22 2.69
CA ALA A 105 2.97 -6.84 2.26
C ALA A 105 2.50 -6.69 0.81
N LEU A 106 1.51 -5.84 0.59
CA LEU A 106 0.88 -5.63 -0.70
C LEU A 106 1.13 -4.22 -1.23
N GLY A 107 1.55 -4.11 -2.47
CA GLY A 107 1.60 -2.89 -3.28
C GLY A 107 0.38 -2.74 -4.18
N HIS A 108 0.38 -1.74 -5.08
CA HIS A 108 -0.64 -1.44 -6.08
C HIS A 108 -1.81 -0.58 -5.59
N VAL A 109 -2.39 -0.86 -4.45
CA VAL A 109 -3.48 -0.06 -3.87
C VAL A 109 -2.89 1.12 -3.10
N HIS A 110 -3.30 2.35 -3.45
CA HIS A 110 -2.72 3.58 -2.91
C HIS A 110 -3.34 4.00 -1.57
N GLU A 111 -4.41 3.37 -1.15
CA GLU A 111 -5.07 3.57 0.13
C GLU A 111 -4.56 2.56 1.16
N TYR A 112 -4.28 3.04 2.38
CA TYR A 112 -3.92 2.16 3.50
C TYR A 112 -5.09 1.26 3.87
N SER A 113 -4.84 -0.04 3.89
CA SER A 113 -5.81 -1.00 4.42
C SER A 113 -5.12 -2.26 4.95
N MET A 114 -5.71 -2.86 5.97
CA MET A 114 -5.18 -4.06 6.61
C MET A 114 -6.30 -5.01 6.97
N GLY A 115 -6.02 -6.31 6.90
CA GLY A 115 -6.98 -7.33 7.27
C GLY A 115 -6.33 -8.64 7.68
N GLN A 116 -7.15 -9.57 8.18
CA GLN A 116 -6.71 -10.90 8.55
C GLN A 116 -6.59 -11.78 7.29
N LEU A 117 -5.41 -12.39 7.09
CA LEU A 117 -5.22 -13.35 6.00
C LEU A 117 -5.77 -14.72 6.41
N ASP A 118 -5.30 -15.24 7.54
CA ASP A 118 -5.76 -16.50 8.13
C ASP A 118 -5.52 -16.51 9.65
N ALA A 119 -5.50 -17.66 10.31
CA ALA A 119 -5.28 -17.74 11.76
C ALA A 119 -3.89 -17.29 12.21
N ARG A 120 -2.90 -17.28 11.30
CA ARG A 120 -1.50 -16.94 11.59
C ARG A 120 -1.16 -15.51 11.15
N GLY A 121 -1.56 -15.12 9.96
CA GLY A 121 -1.04 -13.96 9.28
C GLY A 121 -2.06 -12.87 8.95
N ILE A 122 -1.54 -11.68 8.71
CA ILE A 122 -2.30 -10.52 8.25
C ILE A 122 -1.82 -10.10 6.86
N TYR A 123 -2.66 -9.37 6.13
CA TYR A 123 -2.25 -8.67 4.91
C TYR A 123 -2.39 -7.15 5.10
N CYS A 124 -1.56 -6.41 4.41
CA CYS A 124 -1.54 -4.96 4.49
C CYS A 124 -1.16 -4.32 3.16
N TYR A 125 -2.00 -3.41 2.70
CA TYR A 125 -1.65 -2.38 1.73
C TYR A 125 -1.18 -1.16 2.50
N SER A 126 0.08 -0.78 2.36
CA SER A 126 0.61 0.42 3.04
C SER A 126 0.13 1.73 2.43
N GLY A 127 -0.43 1.66 1.23
CA GLY A 127 -0.77 2.83 0.44
C GLY A 127 0.45 3.48 -0.21
N CYS A 128 0.30 4.69 -0.71
CA CYS A 128 1.38 5.51 -1.22
C CYS A 128 1.85 6.54 -0.18
N LEU A 129 3.09 7.04 -0.33
CA LEU A 129 3.67 8.00 0.61
C LEU A 129 3.03 9.39 0.54
N GLU A 130 2.47 9.76 -0.61
CA GLU A 130 1.82 11.04 -0.83
C GLU A 130 0.75 10.90 -1.91
N GLY A 131 -0.43 11.49 -1.71
CA GLY A 131 -1.51 11.51 -2.70
C GLY A 131 -1.14 12.34 -3.93
N ARG A 132 -1.41 11.80 -5.12
CA ARG A 132 -1.07 12.41 -6.42
C ARG A 132 -2.24 13.15 -7.06
N GLY A 133 -3.45 12.90 -6.60
CA GLY A 133 -4.67 13.46 -7.16
C GLY A 133 -5.83 13.45 -6.18
N PHE A 134 -6.97 14.03 -6.59
CA PHE A 134 -8.17 14.11 -5.75
C PHE A 134 -8.93 12.78 -5.62
N ASP A 135 -8.56 11.78 -6.39
CA ASP A 135 -8.97 10.39 -6.26
C ASP A 135 -8.20 9.64 -5.17
N GLU A 136 -7.11 10.22 -4.69
CA GLU A 136 -6.29 9.72 -3.59
C GLU A 136 -6.42 10.64 -2.36
N ALA A 137 -7.64 10.93 -1.92
CA ALA A 137 -7.89 11.75 -0.74
C ALA A 137 -7.64 10.95 0.55
N GLY A 138 -7.14 11.64 1.59
CA GLY A 138 -6.91 11.05 2.90
C GLY A 138 -5.47 11.13 3.38
N GLU A 139 -5.17 10.34 4.41
CA GLU A 139 -3.82 10.25 4.96
C GLU A 139 -2.97 9.27 4.16
N HIS A 140 -1.75 9.68 3.84
CA HIS A 140 -0.76 8.87 3.15
C HIS A 140 0.51 8.72 3.98
N GLY A 141 1.15 7.56 3.86
CA GLY A 141 2.30 7.25 4.70
C GLY A 141 2.86 5.86 4.45
N PHE A 142 3.39 5.26 5.49
CA PHE A 142 3.96 3.92 5.45
C PHE A 142 3.65 3.15 6.73
N VAL A 143 3.88 1.85 6.70
CA VAL A 143 3.67 0.97 7.86
C VAL A 143 5.00 0.59 8.46
N VAL A 144 5.12 0.74 9.77
CA VAL A 144 6.18 0.16 10.58
C VAL A 144 5.70 -1.20 11.10
N LEU A 145 6.53 -2.20 10.92
CA LEU A 145 6.28 -3.56 11.37
C LEU A 145 7.31 -3.92 12.46
N ASP A 146 6.84 -4.03 13.68
CA ASP A 146 7.64 -4.48 14.81
C ASP A 146 7.41 -5.97 15.05
N ILE A 147 8.49 -6.75 15.04
CA ILE A 147 8.46 -8.20 15.17
C ILE A 147 9.27 -8.62 16.38
N ASP A 148 8.61 -9.23 17.36
CA ASP A 148 9.30 -9.95 18.44
C ASP A 148 9.80 -11.29 17.90
N ASP A 149 11.08 -11.42 17.70
CA ASP A 149 11.71 -12.58 17.06
C ASP A 149 11.65 -13.88 17.91
N ILE A 150 11.36 -13.76 19.20
CA ILE A 150 11.19 -14.91 20.10
C ILE A 150 9.77 -15.46 20.01
N SER A 151 8.78 -14.63 20.23
CA SER A 151 7.37 -15.03 20.24
C SER A 151 6.75 -15.07 18.84
N GLY A 152 7.28 -14.30 17.90
CA GLY A 152 6.67 -14.03 16.59
C GLY A 152 5.49 -13.06 16.65
N LYS A 153 5.30 -12.37 17.79
CA LYS A 153 4.27 -11.35 17.89
C LYS A 153 4.60 -10.19 16.98
N THR A 154 3.59 -9.70 16.28
CA THR A 154 3.69 -8.61 15.33
C THR A 154 2.86 -7.43 15.81
N GLU A 155 3.44 -6.24 15.76
CA GLU A 155 2.73 -4.98 15.91
C GLU A 155 2.91 -4.14 14.65
N THR A 156 1.83 -3.56 14.16
CA THR A 156 1.81 -2.71 12.96
C THR A 156 1.39 -1.31 13.33
N THR A 157 2.14 -0.32 12.87
CA THR A 157 1.82 1.09 13.08
C THR A 157 1.85 1.82 11.76
N PHE A 158 0.73 2.43 11.37
CA PHE A 158 0.71 3.34 10.24
C PHE A 158 1.30 4.69 10.65
N ILE A 159 2.26 5.17 9.88
CA ILE A 159 2.92 6.47 10.11
C ILE A 159 2.51 7.42 8.98
N PRO A 160 1.69 8.44 9.25
CA PRO A 160 1.42 9.50 8.30
C PRO A 160 2.73 10.20 7.91
N PHE A 161 2.97 10.32 6.61
CA PHE A 161 4.24 10.85 6.10
C PHE A 161 4.05 11.93 5.03
N ALA A 162 2.87 11.99 4.41
CA ALA A 162 2.59 12.93 3.35
C ALA A 162 2.85 14.38 3.79
N ARG A 163 3.58 15.11 2.96
CA ARG A 163 3.79 16.55 3.15
C ARG A 163 2.51 17.33 2.86
N ARG A 164 1.71 16.85 1.89
CA ARG A 164 0.45 17.46 1.48
C ARG A 164 -0.66 16.43 1.60
N ASN A 165 -1.65 16.78 2.37
CA ASN A 165 -2.88 16.00 2.38
C ASN A 165 -3.81 16.46 1.25
N VAL A 166 -4.55 15.52 0.71
CA VAL A 166 -5.55 15.76 -0.33
C VAL A 166 -6.93 15.63 0.29
N TYR A 167 -7.77 16.64 0.10
CA TYR A 167 -9.12 16.66 0.64
C TYR A 167 -10.15 16.86 -0.47
N VAL A 168 -11.31 16.25 -0.29
CA VAL A 168 -12.53 16.54 -1.07
C VAL A 168 -13.55 17.12 -0.08
N ALA A 169 -13.81 18.42 -0.21
CA ALA A 169 -14.70 19.16 0.67
C ALA A 169 -16.05 19.39 -0.03
N GLN A 170 -17.13 18.98 0.60
CA GLN A 170 -18.48 19.28 0.14
C GLN A 170 -19.00 20.52 0.86
N VAL A 171 -19.34 21.56 0.10
CA VAL A 171 -19.86 22.82 0.64
C VAL A 171 -21.30 23.00 0.17
N ASP A 172 -22.23 22.98 1.11
CA ASP A 172 -23.64 23.23 0.82
C ASP A 172 -23.87 24.74 0.58
N VAL A 173 -24.29 25.06 -0.63
CA VAL A 173 -24.62 26.44 -1.05
C VAL A 173 -26.13 26.67 -1.18
N THR A 174 -26.95 25.81 -0.60
CA THR A 174 -28.40 26.00 -0.56
C THR A 174 -28.76 27.37 0.02
N GLY A 175 -29.61 28.11 -0.70
CA GLY A 175 -30.03 29.45 -0.32
C GLY A 175 -29.02 30.56 -0.60
N CYS A 176 -27.94 30.30 -1.36
CA CYS A 176 -27.10 31.35 -1.90
C CYS A 176 -27.71 31.90 -3.20
N ASP A 177 -28.03 33.19 -3.20
CA ASP A 177 -28.70 33.85 -4.33
C ASP A 177 -27.70 34.39 -5.37
N SER A 178 -26.41 34.38 -5.05
CA SER A 178 -25.36 34.91 -5.92
C SER A 178 -24.07 34.13 -5.82
N THR A 179 -23.22 34.25 -6.87
CA THR A 179 -21.84 33.73 -6.83
C THR A 179 -20.99 34.36 -5.71
N PHE A 180 -21.33 35.58 -5.30
CA PHE A 180 -20.66 36.22 -4.17
C PHE A 180 -20.98 35.51 -2.84
N ASP A 181 -22.27 35.14 -2.63
CA ASP A 181 -22.68 34.41 -1.42
C ASP A 181 -22.08 33.01 -1.38
N MET A 182 -22.05 32.32 -2.55
CA MET A 182 -21.39 31.02 -2.68
C MET A 182 -19.89 31.12 -2.33
N LYS A 183 -19.18 32.12 -2.87
CA LYS A 183 -17.77 32.35 -2.58
C LYS A 183 -17.56 32.57 -1.09
N LYS A 184 -18.34 33.44 -0.47
CA LYS A 184 -18.28 33.70 0.97
C LYS A 184 -18.50 32.43 1.80
N ARG A 185 -19.47 31.61 1.42
CA ARG A 185 -19.72 30.31 2.09
C ARG A 185 -18.53 29.35 2.00
N VAL A 186 -17.89 29.30 0.84
CA VAL A 186 -16.66 28.50 0.63
C VAL A 186 -15.51 29.03 1.47
N GLU A 187 -15.31 30.34 1.53
CA GLU A 187 -14.24 30.98 2.35
C GLU A 187 -14.47 30.67 3.84
N GLU A 188 -15.69 30.85 4.34
CA GLU A 188 -16.09 30.53 5.72
C GLU A 188 -15.85 29.04 6.06
N TYR A 189 -16.16 28.14 5.11
CA TYR A 189 -15.89 26.71 5.27
C TYR A 189 -14.39 26.43 5.37
N LEU A 190 -13.57 26.99 4.47
CA LEU A 190 -12.13 26.76 4.45
C LEU A 190 -11.46 27.30 5.72
N ASP A 191 -11.88 28.47 6.21
CA ASP A 191 -11.37 29.06 7.46
C ASP A 191 -11.65 28.18 8.69
N THR A 192 -12.77 27.45 8.67
CA THR A 192 -13.17 26.58 9.79
C THR A 192 -12.61 25.16 9.68
N ALA A 193 -12.35 24.68 8.47
CA ALA A 193 -11.90 23.30 8.23
C ALA A 193 -10.48 23.01 8.73
N GLY A 194 -9.64 24.05 8.91
CA GLY A 194 -8.31 23.91 9.51
C GLY A 194 -7.32 23.13 8.63
N TYR A 195 -7.51 23.14 7.32
CA TYR A 195 -6.56 22.49 6.40
C TYR A 195 -5.19 23.12 6.50
N ALA A 196 -4.14 22.31 6.47
CA ALA A 196 -2.76 22.81 6.40
C ALA A 196 -2.56 23.57 5.09
N ARG A 197 -1.69 24.59 5.13
CA ARG A 197 -1.46 25.50 3.99
C ARG A 197 -1.01 24.80 2.71
N GLU A 198 -0.29 23.71 2.84
CA GLU A 198 0.24 22.89 1.74
C GLU A 198 -0.79 21.91 1.18
N SER A 199 -1.94 21.75 1.83
CA SER A 199 -2.98 20.79 1.42
C SER A 199 -3.60 21.15 0.07
N LEU A 200 -3.99 20.12 -0.67
CA LEU A 200 -4.79 20.24 -1.89
C LEU A 200 -6.26 20.01 -1.53
N VAL A 201 -7.11 20.98 -1.82
CA VAL A 201 -8.54 20.88 -1.51
C VAL A 201 -9.36 20.99 -2.79
N LYS A 202 -10.08 19.92 -3.13
CA LYS A 202 -11.15 19.96 -4.14
C LYS A 202 -12.44 20.36 -3.45
N ILE A 203 -13.09 21.40 -3.96
CA ILE A 203 -14.38 21.85 -3.44
C ILE A 203 -15.48 21.39 -4.36
N GLU A 204 -16.42 20.66 -3.84
CA GLU A 204 -17.65 20.23 -4.51
C GLU A 204 -18.82 21.02 -3.91
N LEU A 205 -19.44 21.87 -4.73
CA LEU A 205 -20.64 22.61 -4.30
C LEU A 205 -21.85 21.70 -4.37
N THR A 206 -22.62 21.65 -3.30
CA THR A 206 -23.85 20.88 -3.17
C THR A 206 -25.02 21.80 -2.86
N GLY A 207 -26.27 21.32 -3.08
CA GLY A 207 -27.47 22.08 -2.83
C GLY A 207 -28.10 22.66 -4.09
N SER A 208 -29.21 23.37 -3.94
CA SER A 208 -30.04 23.96 -5.02
C SER A 208 -30.59 25.32 -4.60
#